data_ce7a373f2f42bd951758719701fdc385
#
_entry.id   ce7a373f2f42bd951758719701fdc385
#
_cell.length_a   1.000
_cell.length_b   1.000
_cell.length_c   1.000
_cell.angle_alpha   90.00
_cell.angle_beta   90.00
_cell.angle_gamma   90.00
#
_symmetry.space_group_name_H-M   'P 1'
#
loop_
_entity.id
_entity.type
_entity.pdbx_description
1 polymer ?
#
loop_
_entity_poly.entity_id
_entity_poly.type
_entity_poly.pdbx_seq_one_letter_code
_entity_poly.pdbx_strand_id
1 'polypeptide(L)'
;MNELYCNNCGKKGHLYNQCKLPITSLGIIAFRLNQNKLEFLMIRRKDTLGFIDFMRGKYSLQNKDYIKNMIYQMTNEEREMLRNNSFHELWTKLWGKGNISTQYRNEEASSKEKFHQLREGVHVGDLQYSLNSIIDECNTEMCWNEPEWGFPKGRRNFQEKDYDCAIREFCEETGYSRKQIFNIKNLYPFEEIFTGSNYKSYKHKYYLAF
;
A
#
# COMPACT_ATOMS: atom_id res chain seq x y z
N MET A 1 -29.30 17.02 10.72
CA MET A 1 -27.84 17.22 10.62
C MET A 1 -27.23 15.84 10.33
N ASN A 2 -26.51 15.68 9.22
CA ASN A 2 -25.82 14.42 8.93
C ASN A 2 -24.71 14.22 9.97
N GLU A 3 -24.85 13.20 10.76
CA GLU A 3 -23.87 12.84 11.80
C GLU A 3 -22.55 12.45 11.13
N LEU A 4 -21.44 13.11 11.52
CA LEU A 4 -20.10 12.80 11.01
C LEU A 4 -19.75 11.34 11.30
N TYR A 5 -19.24 10.63 10.28
CA TYR A 5 -18.86 9.22 10.39
C TYR A 5 -17.39 9.04 9.95
N CYS A 6 -16.64 8.30 10.73
CA CYS A 6 -15.24 8.02 10.45
C CYS A 6 -15.05 6.66 9.79
N ASN A 7 -14.71 6.63 8.51
CA ASN A 7 -14.43 5.37 7.78
C ASN A 7 -13.22 4.61 8.36
N ASN A 8 -12.31 5.29 9.09
CA ASN A 8 -11.18 4.60 9.72
C ASN A 8 -11.62 3.71 10.88
N CYS A 9 -12.28 4.27 11.88
CA CYS A 9 -12.60 3.55 13.11
C CYS A 9 -14.07 3.08 13.20
N GLY A 10 -14.93 3.45 12.25
CA GLY A 10 -16.35 3.09 12.25
C GLY A 10 -17.20 3.83 13.29
N LYS A 11 -16.64 4.86 13.93
CA LYS A 11 -17.35 5.66 14.95
C LYS A 11 -17.92 6.95 14.37
N LYS A 12 -18.97 7.45 15.01
CA LYS A 12 -19.56 8.76 14.75
C LYS A 12 -18.82 9.87 15.49
N GLY A 13 -19.03 11.13 15.07
CA GLY A 13 -18.54 12.32 15.74
C GLY A 13 -17.27 12.94 15.17
N HIS A 14 -16.61 12.31 14.20
CA HIS A 14 -15.46 12.86 13.48
C HIS A 14 -15.31 12.27 12.08
N LEU A 15 -14.52 12.91 11.23
CA LEU A 15 -14.14 12.42 9.90
C LEU A 15 -12.82 11.61 9.93
N TYR A 16 -12.50 10.92 8.85
CA TYR A 16 -11.27 10.12 8.69
C TYR A 16 -10.00 10.91 9.00
N ASN A 17 -9.87 12.14 8.51
CA ASN A 17 -8.71 13.01 8.69
C ASN A 17 -8.52 13.51 10.13
N GLN A 18 -9.56 13.42 10.96
CA GLN A 18 -9.54 13.78 12.38
C GLN A 18 -9.32 12.57 13.30
N CYS A 19 -9.27 11.36 12.73
CA CYS A 19 -9.15 10.13 13.50
C CYS A 19 -7.74 9.99 14.09
N LYS A 20 -7.66 9.82 15.41
CA LYS A 20 -6.40 9.62 16.14
C LYS A 20 -5.98 8.16 16.26
N LEU A 21 -6.83 7.23 15.82
CA LEU A 21 -6.54 5.79 15.85
C LEU A 21 -5.68 5.38 14.65
N PRO A 22 -4.92 4.27 14.76
CA PRO A 22 -4.16 3.71 13.64
C PRO A 22 -5.01 3.54 12.39
N ILE A 23 -4.39 3.67 11.22
CA ILE A 23 -5.05 3.44 9.93
C ILE A 23 -5.47 1.97 9.87
N THR A 24 -6.77 1.73 9.88
CA THR A 24 -7.33 0.38 10.03
C THR A 24 -7.69 -0.23 8.69
N SER A 25 -7.21 -1.45 8.45
CA SER A 25 -7.64 -2.35 7.38
C SER A 25 -8.30 -3.59 7.97
N LEU A 26 -9.27 -4.13 7.25
CA LEU A 26 -10.09 -5.27 7.64
C LEU A 26 -9.95 -6.36 6.58
N GLY A 27 -9.66 -7.59 6.99
CA GLY A 27 -9.37 -8.67 6.05
C GLY A 27 -9.75 -10.04 6.56
N ILE A 28 -9.44 -11.03 5.74
CA ILE A 28 -9.69 -12.44 6.01
C ILE A 28 -8.38 -13.21 5.96
N ILE A 29 -8.14 -14.02 6.99
CA ILE A 29 -7.18 -15.11 6.95
C ILE A 29 -7.96 -16.35 6.52
N ALA A 30 -7.89 -16.70 5.24
CA ALA A 30 -8.52 -17.91 4.72
C ALA A 30 -7.52 -19.06 4.78
N PHE A 31 -7.98 -20.24 5.22
CA PHE A 31 -7.18 -21.43 5.26
C PHE A 31 -7.96 -22.65 4.74
N ARG A 32 -7.22 -23.69 4.38
CA ARG A 32 -7.76 -25.01 4.05
C ARG A 32 -6.88 -26.13 4.62
N LEU A 33 -7.44 -27.30 4.76
CA LEU A 33 -6.68 -28.51 5.02
C LEU A 33 -6.48 -29.25 3.69
N ASN A 34 -5.23 -29.45 3.33
CA ASN A 34 -4.85 -30.24 2.16
C ASN A 34 -3.89 -31.34 2.60
N GLN A 35 -4.30 -32.63 2.45
CA GLN A 35 -3.50 -33.78 2.86
C GLN A 35 -2.94 -33.67 4.30
N ASN A 36 -3.77 -33.26 5.25
CA ASN A 36 -3.44 -32.99 6.66
C ASN A 36 -2.42 -31.83 6.87
N LYS A 37 -2.17 -31.01 5.86
CA LYS A 37 -1.38 -29.78 5.97
C LYS A 37 -2.30 -28.56 5.95
N LEU A 38 -2.03 -27.63 6.85
CA LEU A 38 -2.72 -26.35 6.88
C LEU A 38 -2.09 -25.42 5.84
N GLU A 39 -2.90 -24.94 4.91
CA GLU A 39 -2.51 -23.98 3.88
C GLU A 39 -3.29 -22.69 4.07
N PHE A 40 -2.61 -21.54 3.90
CA PHE A 40 -3.21 -20.22 3.98
C PHE A 40 -3.24 -19.55 2.60
N LEU A 41 -4.36 -18.88 2.28
CA LEU A 41 -4.45 -18.09 1.08
C LEU A 41 -3.79 -16.72 1.33
N MET A 42 -2.81 -16.39 0.52
CA MET A 42 -2.16 -15.10 0.49
C MET A 42 -2.24 -14.50 -0.92
N ILE A 43 -2.20 -13.18 -0.99
CA ILE A 43 -2.11 -12.44 -2.25
C ILE A 43 -0.76 -11.74 -2.33
N ARG A 44 -0.20 -11.67 -3.53
CA ARG A 44 0.99 -10.86 -3.83
C ARG A 44 0.56 -9.55 -4.46
N ARG A 45 1.15 -8.45 -4.03
CA ARG A 45 0.93 -7.16 -4.67
C ARG A 45 1.45 -7.19 -6.12
N LYS A 46 0.84 -6.39 -6.97
CA LYS A 46 1.32 -6.19 -8.34
C LYS A 46 2.62 -5.40 -8.38
N ASP A 47 2.68 -4.33 -7.59
CA ASP A 47 3.80 -3.43 -7.46
C ASP A 47 4.11 -3.23 -5.96
N THR A 48 5.38 -2.98 -5.61
CA THR A 48 5.78 -2.77 -4.21
C THR A 48 5.20 -1.48 -3.63
N LEU A 49 5.02 -1.45 -2.31
CA LEU A 49 4.59 -0.23 -1.62
C LEU A 49 5.59 0.91 -1.81
N GLY A 50 6.90 0.59 -1.83
CA GLY A 50 7.96 1.56 -2.10
C GLY A 50 7.78 2.23 -3.47
N PHE A 51 7.56 1.43 -4.52
CA PHE A 51 7.35 1.95 -5.88
C PHE A 51 6.08 2.79 -6.00
N ILE A 52 4.97 2.32 -5.43
CA ILE A 52 3.70 3.05 -5.44
C ILE A 52 3.82 4.40 -4.72
N ASP A 53 4.37 4.43 -3.51
CA ASP A 53 4.51 5.66 -2.73
C ASP A 53 5.54 6.61 -3.35
N PHE A 54 6.61 6.10 -3.95
CA PHE A 54 7.57 6.88 -4.72
C PHE A 54 6.91 7.56 -5.92
N MET A 55 6.22 6.81 -6.77
CA MET A 55 5.53 7.34 -7.94
C MET A 55 4.43 8.35 -7.58
N ARG A 56 3.82 8.22 -6.40
CA ARG A 56 2.86 9.20 -5.86
C ARG A 56 3.52 10.44 -5.24
N GLY A 57 4.84 10.54 -5.27
CA GLY A 57 5.58 11.68 -4.73
C GLY A 57 5.45 11.84 -3.20
N LYS A 58 5.26 10.73 -2.47
CA LYS A 58 5.07 10.74 -1.00
C LYS A 58 6.39 10.95 -0.24
N TYR A 59 7.28 11.76 -0.77
CA TYR A 59 8.56 12.10 -0.19
C TYR A 59 8.86 13.59 -0.32
N SER A 60 9.81 14.07 0.49
CA SER A 60 10.44 15.37 0.30
C SER A 60 11.77 15.18 -0.42
N LEU A 61 12.06 16.03 -1.41
CA LEU A 61 13.35 16.04 -2.08
C LEU A 61 14.53 16.38 -1.16
N GLN A 62 14.26 16.91 0.03
CA GLN A 62 15.28 17.22 1.03
C GLN A 62 15.62 16.03 1.94
N ASN A 63 14.89 14.93 1.83
CA ASN A 63 15.09 13.75 2.69
C ASN A 63 15.58 12.55 1.87
N LYS A 64 16.90 12.55 1.58
CA LYS A 64 17.57 11.50 0.82
C LYS A 64 17.36 10.11 1.44
N ASP A 65 17.49 10.00 2.76
CA ASP A 65 17.40 8.72 3.45
C ASP A 65 16.01 8.10 3.33
N TYR A 66 14.95 8.93 3.38
CA TYR A 66 13.60 8.46 3.19
C TYR A 66 13.34 7.99 1.75
N ILE A 67 13.89 8.71 0.75
CA ILE A 67 13.82 8.31 -0.66
C ILE A 67 14.59 6.99 -0.85
N LYS A 68 15.79 6.88 -0.29
CA LYS A 68 16.61 5.65 -0.32
C LYS A 68 15.85 4.47 0.28
N ASN A 69 15.18 4.66 1.43
CA ASN A 69 14.37 3.62 2.06
C ASN A 69 13.21 3.15 1.17
N MET A 70 12.53 4.05 0.46
CA MET A 70 11.50 3.67 -0.52
C MET A 70 12.08 2.83 -1.67
N ILE A 71 13.23 3.25 -2.23
CA ILE A 71 13.89 2.55 -3.33
C ILE A 71 14.42 1.19 -2.86
N TYR A 72 14.92 1.11 -1.63
CA TYR A 72 15.36 -0.13 -1.03
C TYR A 72 14.25 -1.19 -0.95
N GLN A 73 13.00 -0.77 -0.74
CA GLN A 73 11.82 -1.64 -0.69
C GLN A 73 11.25 -2.01 -2.07
N MET A 74 11.92 -1.63 -3.15
CA MET A 74 11.51 -1.98 -4.52
C MET A 74 12.22 -3.25 -5.00
N THR A 75 11.58 -3.92 -5.97
CA THR A 75 12.23 -4.97 -6.72
C THR A 75 13.31 -4.41 -7.65
N ASN A 76 14.25 -5.26 -8.09
CA ASN A 76 15.23 -4.86 -9.09
C ASN A 76 14.58 -4.36 -10.39
N GLU A 77 13.51 -5.04 -10.83
CA GLU A 77 12.78 -4.64 -12.03
C GLU A 77 12.20 -3.23 -11.89
N GLU A 78 11.61 -2.91 -10.74
CA GLU A 78 11.05 -1.58 -10.49
C GLU A 78 12.13 -0.49 -10.44
N ARG A 79 13.30 -0.79 -9.85
CA ARG A 79 14.46 0.14 -9.86
C ARG A 79 14.94 0.41 -11.29
N GLU A 80 15.07 -0.62 -12.11
CA GLU A 80 15.46 -0.47 -13.52
C GLU A 80 14.37 0.28 -14.33
N MET A 81 13.11 0.06 -14.05
CA MET A 81 12.02 0.85 -14.64
C MET A 81 12.14 2.34 -14.29
N LEU A 82 12.48 2.70 -13.05
CA LEU A 82 12.70 4.09 -12.66
C LEU A 82 13.87 4.74 -13.41
N ARG A 83 14.90 3.97 -13.80
CA ARG A 83 16.02 4.46 -14.61
C ARG A 83 15.63 4.73 -16.07
N ASN A 84 14.94 3.77 -16.66
CA ASN A 84 14.82 3.66 -18.11
C ASN A 84 13.54 4.26 -18.68
N ASN A 85 12.46 4.35 -17.88
CA ASN A 85 11.17 4.81 -18.35
C ASN A 85 10.90 6.28 -17.96
N SER A 86 10.07 6.94 -18.77
CA SER A 86 9.56 8.27 -18.42
C SER A 86 8.52 8.18 -17.27
N PHE A 87 8.32 9.29 -16.57
CA PHE A 87 7.26 9.39 -15.56
C PHE A 87 5.90 8.98 -16.11
N HIS A 88 5.55 9.43 -17.31
CA HIS A 88 4.26 9.14 -17.94
C HIS A 88 4.04 7.65 -18.22
N GLU A 89 5.07 6.94 -18.68
CA GLU A 89 5.00 5.48 -18.89
C GLU A 89 4.77 4.75 -17.60
N LEU A 90 5.52 5.10 -16.54
CA LEU A 90 5.40 4.50 -15.20
C LEU A 90 4.03 4.81 -14.56
N TRP A 91 3.58 6.05 -14.68
CA TRP A 91 2.26 6.48 -14.19
C TRP A 91 1.13 5.73 -14.88
N THR A 92 1.23 5.60 -16.22
CA THR A 92 0.26 4.84 -17.02
C THR A 92 0.27 3.34 -16.69
N LYS A 93 1.44 2.76 -16.41
CA LYS A 93 1.56 1.35 -15.98
C LYS A 93 0.84 1.11 -14.65
N LEU A 94 0.97 2.04 -13.71
CA LEU A 94 0.33 1.94 -12.38
C LEU A 94 -1.18 2.13 -12.43
N TRP A 95 -1.65 3.17 -13.12
CA TRP A 95 -3.04 3.64 -13.03
C TRP A 95 -3.87 3.43 -14.28
N GLY A 96 -3.25 2.99 -15.38
CA GLY A 96 -3.92 2.81 -16.68
C GLY A 96 -4.10 4.11 -17.47
N LYS A 97 -4.67 3.97 -18.68
CA LYS A 97 -4.96 5.08 -19.61
C LYS A 97 -6.44 5.51 -19.53
N GLY A 98 -7.07 5.52 -18.41
CA GLY A 98 -8.51 5.74 -18.34
C GLY A 98 -8.95 6.58 -17.16
N ASN A 99 -10.08 6.21 -16.56
CA ASN A 99 -10.67 6.90 -15.41
C ASN A 99 -9.80 6.73 -14.14
N ILE A 100 -8.71 7.48 -14.09
CA ILE A 100 -7.88 7.59 -12.88
C ILE A 100 -8.71 8.27 -11.80
N SER A 101 -8.70 7.74 -10.59
CA SER A 101 -9.43 8.35 -9.47
C SER A 101 -8.99 9.81 -9.26
N THR A 102 -9.90 10.66 -8.81
CA THR A 102 -9.63 12.10 -8.59
C THR A 102 -8.41 12.31 -7.69
N GLN A 103 -8.19 11.45 -6.72
CA GLN A 103 -7.04 11.51 -5.82
C GLN A 103 -5.71 11.40 -6.60
N TYR A 104 -5.55 10.40 -7.46
CA TYR A 104 -4.33 10.20 -8.23
C TYR A 104 -4.11 11.30 -9.26
N ARG A 105 -5.19 11.78 -9.88
CA ARG A 105 -5.14 12.92 -10.80
C ARG A 105 -4.59 14.18 -10.15
N ASN A 106 -4.97 14.44 -8.92
CA ASN A 106 -4.48 15.60 -8.15
C ASN A 106 -3.01 15.46 -7.71
N GLU A 107 -2.53 14.21 -7.57
CA GLU A 107 -1.13 13.94 -7.19
C GLU A 107 -0.19 13.95 -8.40
N GLU A 108 -0.67 13.69 -9.62
CA GLU A 108 0.15 13.46 -10.82
C GLU A 108 1.12 14.60 -11.12
N ALA A 109 0.62 15.84 -11.16
CA ALA A 109 1.44 17.00 -11.52
C ALA A 109 2.61 17.20 -10.53
N SER A 110 2.33 17.17 -9.22
CA SER A 110 3.36 17.34 -8.20
C SER A 110 4.33 16.16 -8.12
N SER A 111 3.84 14.96 -8.39
CA SER A 111 4.67 13.74 -8.42
C SER A 111 5.61 13.76 -9.61
N LYS A 112 5.11 14.17 -10.78
CA LYS A 112 5.91 14.35 -12.00
C LYS A 112 7.03 15.35 -11.79
N GLU A 113 6.73 16.49 -11.20
CA GLU A 113 7.71 17.53 -10.90
C GLU A 113 8.84 17.00 -10.02
N LYS A 114 8.50 16.34 -8.90
CA LYS A 114 9.49 15.74 -8.00
C LYS A 114 10.33 14.67 -8.66
N PHE A 115 9.71 13.84 -9.52
CA PHE A 115 10.40 12.79 -10.25
C PHE A 115 11.47 13.39 -11.19
N HIS A 116 11.12 14.44 -11.94
CA HIS A 116 12.06 15.11 -12.85
C HIS A 116 13.19 15.78 -12.09
N GLN A 117 12.89 16.57 -11.05
CA GLN A 117 13.91 17.20 -10.22
C GLN A 117 14.89 16.17 -9.62
N LEU A 118 14.38 15.04 -9.12
CA LEU A 118 15.24 13.99 -8.58
C LEU A 118 16.09 13.31 -9.67
N ARG A 119 15.57 13.19 -10.89
CA ARG A 119 16.31 12.64 -12.05
C ARG A 119 17.44 13.55 -12.51
N GLU A 120 17.17 14.84 -12.58
CA GLU A 120 18.15 15.87 -12.97
C GLU A 120 19.23 16.06 -11.91
N GLY A 121 18.88 15.88 -10.65
CA GLY A 121 19.76 16.04 -9.51
C GLY A 121 19.30 17.11 -8.55
N VAL A 122 19.41 16.82 -7.27
CA VAL A 122 18.97 17.67 -6.16
C VAL A 122 20.17 18.10 -5.34
N HIS A 123 20.19 19.39 -4.98
CA HIS A 123 21.18 19.98 -4.07
C HIS A 123 20.49 20.32 -2.75
N VAL A 124 21.01 19.78 -1.64
CA VAL A 124 20.50 20.04 -0.29
C VAL A 124 21.68 20.33 0.63
N GLY A 125 21.95 21.60 0.90
CA GLY A 125 23.19 22.02 1.58
C GLY A 125 24.39 21.59 0.75
N ASP A 126 25.31 20.87 1.37
CA ASP A 126 26.53 20.32 0.72
C ASP A 126 26.31 18.98 0.01
N LEU A 127 25.10 18.44 0.10
CA LEU A 127 24.78 17.14 -0.53
C LEU A 127 24.22 17.34 -1.92
N GLN A 128 24.75 16.59 -2.89
CA GLN A 128 24.22 16.45 -4.23
C GLN A 128 23.87 14.99 -4.50
N TYR A 129 22.69 14.72 -5.01
CA TYR A 129 22.26 13.37 -5.36
C TYR A 129 21.19 13.37 -6.45
N SER A 130 21.06 12.25 -7.14
CA SER A 130 20.06 12.03 -8.18
C SER A 130 19.37 10.69 -7.95
N LEU A 131 18.27 10.46 -8.68
CA LEU A 131 17.58 9.17 -8.66
C LEU A 131 18.54 8.02 -8.97
N ASN A 132 19.38 8.16 -9.99
CA ASN A 132 20.33 7.13 -10.38
C ASN A 132 21.36 6.85 -9.29
N SER A 133 21.92 7.90 -8.66
CA SER A 133 22.89 7.70 -7.57
C SER A 133 22.29 6.98 -6.36
N ILE A 134 21.03 7.27 -6.02
CA ILE A 134 20.35 6.57 -4.92
C ILE A 134 20.08 5.10 -5.28
N ILE A 135 19.67 4.82 -6.52
CA ILE A 135 19.47 3.44 -6.98
C ILE A 135 20.79 2.66 -6.95
N ASP A 136 21.92 3.28 -7.36
CA ASP A 136 23.24 2.65 -7.31
C ASP A 136 23.65 2.32 -5.87
N GLU A 137 23.39 3.23 -4.93
CA GLU A 137 23.61 2.96 -3.52
C GLU A 137 22.78 1.78 -2.99
N CYS A 138 21.54 1.62 -3.48
CA CYS A 138 20.67 0.52 -3.08
C CYS A 138 21.03 -0.82 -3.72
N ASN A 139 21.65 -0.84 -4.91
CA ASN A 139 22.00 -2.06 -5.63
C ASN A 139 23.17 -2.84 -5.00
N THR A 140 23.88 -2.26 -4.04
CA THR A 140 24.92 -2.94 -3.27
C THR A 140 24.37 -3.83 -2.15
N GLU A 141 23.07 -3.74 -1.87
CA GLU A 141 22.39 -4.44 -0.78
C GLU A 141 21.40 -5.48 -1.33
N MET A 142 20.90 -6.34 -0.44
CA MET A 142 19.93 -7.38 -0.81
C MET A 142 18.67 -6.78 -1.42
N CYS A 143 18.27 -7.25 -2.59
CA CYS A 143 17.11 -6.79 -3.32
C CYS A 143 15.95 -7.75 -3.19
N TRP A 144 14.74 -7.23 -3.30
CA TRP A 144 13.52 -8.03 -3.35
C TRP A 144 13.33 -8.59 -4.77
N ASN A 145 13.00 -9.87 -4.85
CA ASN A 145 12.73 -10.51 -6.15
C ASN A 145 11.27 -10.32 -6.59
N GLU A 146 10.39 -10.03 -5.65
CA GLU A 146 8.95 -9.86 -5.88
C GLU A 146 8.33 -8.90 -4.85
N PRO A 147 7.19 -8.28 -5.19
CA PRO A 147 6.43 -7.45 -4.26
C PRO A 147 5.91 -8.21 -3.04
N GLU A 148 5.45 -7.45 -2.05
CA GLU A 148 5.01 -7.97 -0.76
C GLU A 148 3.82 -8.92 -0.88
N TRP A 149 3.86 -9.99 -0.09
CA TRP A 149 2.75 -10.89 0.17
C TRP A 149 1.98 -10.48 1.42
N GLY A 150 0.69 -10.73 1.42
CA GLY A 150 -0.15 -10.46 2.58
C GLY A 150 -1.50 -11.16 2.50
N PHE A 151 -2.25 -11.09 3.58
CA PHE A 151 -3.64 -11.53 3.56
C PHE A 151 -4.53 -10.47 2.90
N PRO A 152 -5.57 -10.88 2.16
CA PRO A 152 -6.54 -9.96 1.56
C PRO A 152 -7.17 -9.04 2.61
N LYS A 153 -7.08 -7.73 2.38
CA LYS A 153 -7.57 -6.71 3.31
C LYS A 153 -7.68 -5.34 2.67
N GLY A 154 -8.60 -4.56 3.15
CA GLY A 154 -8.68 -3.17 2.73
C GLY A 154 -9.44 -2.27 3.71
N ARG A 155 -9.75 -1.07 3.27
CA ARG A 155 -10.35 -0.03 4.10
C ARG A 155 -11.87 -0.06 4.02
N ARG A 156 -12.49 0.34 5.12
CA ARG A 156 -13.95 0.44 5.24
C ARG A 156 -14.51 1.50 4.29
N ASN A 157 -15.60 1.16 3.62
CA ASN A 157 -16.46 2.11 2.94
C ASN A 157 -17.33 2.87 3.96
N PHE A 158 -18.08 3.87 3.48
CA PHE A 158 -18.97 4.66 4.33
C PHE A 158 -20.03 3.78 5.01
N GLN A 159 -20.08 3.82 6.35
CA GLN A 159 -21.00 3.07 7.20
C GLN A 159 -20.93 1.53 7.06
N GLU A 160 -19.88 1.00 6.45
CA GLU A 160 -19.68 -0.44 6.32
C GLU A 160 -19.27 -1.06 7.67
N LYS A 161 -19.82 -2.24 7.98
CA LYS A 161 -19.41 -3.00 9.19
C LYS A 161 -18.06 -3.69 8.96
N ASP A 162 -17.33 -3.94 10.04
CA ASP A 162 -15.99 -4.54 9.99
C ASP A 162 -15.94 -5.83 9.19
N TYR A 163 -16.84 -6.77 9.50
CA TYR A 163 -16.86 -8.06 8.83
C TYR A 163 -17.30 -7.97 7.35
N ASP A 164 -18.26 -7.10 7.04
CA ASP A 164 -18.69 -6.92 5.65
C ASP A 164 -17.59 -6.29 4.79
N CYS A 165 -16.82 -5.36 5.34
CA CYS A 165 -15.61 -4.84 4.72
C CYS A 165 -14.58 -5.95 4.47
N ALA A 166 -14.26 -6.76 5.47
CA ALA A 166 -13.29 -7.84 5.33
C ALA A 166 -13.67 -8.83 4.23
N ILE A 167 -14.95 -9.21 4.16
CA ILE A 167 -15.48 -10.11 3.11
C ILE A 167 -15.44 -9.45 1.74
N ARG A 168 -15.86 -8.18 1.61
CA ARG A 168 -15.82 -7.46 0.33
C ARG A 168 -14.40 -7.40 -0.20
N GLU A 169 -13.44 -6.94 0.61
CA GLU A 169 -12.02 -6.84 0.23
C GLU A 169 -11.45 -8.22 -0.15
N PHE A 170 -11.78 -9.27 0.61
CA PHE A 170 -11.39 -10.63 0.25
C PHE A 170 -11.91 -11.03 -1.15
N CYS A 171 -13.19 -10.80 -1.42
CA CYS A 171 -13.79 -11.14 -2.71
C CYS A 171 -13.18 -10.32 -3.86
N GLU A 172 -12.94 -9.02 -3.65
CA GLU A 172 -12.35 -8.11 -4.63
C GLU A 172 -10.89 -8.50 -4.97
N GLU A 173 -10.08 -8.81 -3.95
CA GLU A 173 -8.65 -9.08 -4.12
C GLU A 173 -8.34 -10.52 -4.57
N THR A 174 -9.23 -11.49 -4.30
CA THR A 174 -9.00 -12.91 -4.63
C THR A 174 -9.84 -13.42 -5.78
N GLY A 175 -10.95 -12.76 -6.10
CA GLY A 175 -11.95 -13.22 -7.07
C GLY A 175 -12.88 -14.32 -6.54
N TYR A 176 -12.70 -14.81 -5.31
CA TYR A 176 -13.64 -15.75 -4.70
C TYR A 176 -14.94 -15.05 -4.32
N SER A 177 -16.03 -15.79 -4.39
CA SER A 177 -17.33 -15.30 -3.94
C SER A 177 -17.53 -15.53 -2.42
N ARG A 178 -18.38 -14.72 -1.79
CA ARG A 178 -18.76 -14.88 -0.38
C ARG A 178 -19.30 -16.29 -0.03
N LYS A 179 -19.86 -17.01 -1.01
CA LYS A 179 -20.40 -18.36 -0.80
C LYS A 179 -19.33 -19.43 -0.66
N GLN A 180 -18.10 -19.13 -1.05
CA GLN A 180 -16.98 -20.09 -1.06
C GLN A 180 -16.13 -20.03 0.20
N ILE A 181 -16.44 -19.13 1.15
CA ILE A 181 -15.74 -19.01 2.43
C ILE A 181 -16.70 -19.13 3.59
N PHE A 182 -16.25 -19.86 4.61
CA PHE A 182 -17.03 -20.13 5.82
C PHE A 182 -16.31 -19.49 7.02
N ASN A 183 -16.89 -18.42 7.56
CA ASN A 183 -16.33 -17.73 8.72
C ASN A 183 -16.34 -18.63 9.95
N ILE A 184 -15.23 -18.70 10.64
CA ILE A 184 -15.14 -19.35 11.97
C ILE A 184 -15.80 -18.44 12.98
N LYS A 185 -16.97 -18.89 13.49
CA LYS A 185 -17.75 -18.14 14.49
C LYS A 185 -17.14 -18.29 15.88
N ASN A 186 -17.49 -17.35 16.76
CA ASN A 186 -17.08 -17.34 18.17
C ASN A 186 -15.57 -17.22 18.38
N LEU A 187 -14.86 -16.66 17.40
CA LEU A 187 -13.44 -16.32 17.52
C LEU A 187 -13.29 -14.79 17.42
N TYR A 188 -12.50 -14.22 18.32
CA TYR A 188 -12.11 -12.81 18.17
C TYR A 188 -11.21 -12.65 16.95
N PRO A 189 -11.36 -11.54 16.19
CA PRO A 189 -10.47 -11.24 15.09
C PRO A 189 -9.01 -11.13 15.57
N PHE A 190 -8.08 -11.58 14.74
CA PHE A 190 -6.65 -11.33 14.95
C PHE A 190 -6.33 -9.86 14.64
N GLU A 191 -5.59 -9.22 15.51
CA GLU A 191 -5.22 -7.82 15.35
C GLU A 191 -3.70 -7.67 15.43
N GLU A 192 -3.15 -6.89 14.49
CA GLU A 192 -1.77 -6.43 14.54
C GLU A 192 -1.72 -4.91 14.46
N ILE A 193 -0.83 -4.30 15.23
CA ILE A 193 -0.59 -2.85 15.20
C ILE A 193 0.90 -2.64 15.01
N PHE A 194 1.26 -1.82 14.01
CA PHE A 194 2.65 -1.55 13.68
C PHE A 194 2.83 -0.15 13.11
N THR A 195 4.07 0.32 13.09
CA THR A 195 4.45 1.55 12.38
C THR A 195 5.04 1.18 11.03
N GLY A 196 4.47 1.70 9.96
CA GLY A 196 4.96 1.51 8.61
C GLY A 196 6.24 2.31 8.33
N SER A 197 6.91 2.01 7.22
CA SER A 197 8.11 2.73 6.75
C SER A 197 7.88 4.23 6.50
N ASN A 198 6.62 4.63 6.31
CA ASN A 198 6.18 6.02 6.19
C ASN A 198 5.84 6.68 7.53
N TYR A 199 6.25 6.08 8.65
CA TYR A 199 6.05 6.55 10.03
C TYR A 199 4.59 6.70 10.47
N LYS A 200 3.64 6.08 9.75
CA LYS A 200 2.24 6.06 10.14
C LYS A 200 1.92 4.79 10.91
N SER A 201 1.04 4.91 11.90
CA SER A 201 0.55 3.76 12.66
C SER A 201 -0.59 3.08 11.89
N TYR A 202 -0.48 1.78 11.76
CA TYR A 202 -1.43 0.91 11.08
C TYR A 202 -1.99 -0.12 12.04
N LYS A 203 -3.24 -0.53 11.78
CA LYS A 203 -3.91 -1.65 12.43
C LYS A 203 -4.52 -2.54 11.37
N HIS A 204 -4.16 -3.81 11.37
CA HIS A 204 -4.87 -4.81 10.59
C HIS A 204 -5.70 -5.69 11.50
N LYS A 205 -6.92 -5.96 11.09
CA LYS A 205 -7.87 -6.80 11.81
C LYS A 205 -8.40 -7.87 10.87
N TYR A 206 -8.16 -9.14 11.22
CA TYR A 206 -8.46 -10.28 10.38
C TYR A 206 -9.47 -11.22 11.03
N TYR A 207 -10.46 -11.63 10.25
CA TYR A 207 -11.37 -12.70 10.59
C TYR A 207 -10.85 -14.01 10.00
N LEU A 208 -11.01 -15.12 10.73
CA LEU A 208 -10.59 -16.43 10.28
C LEU A 208 -11.71 -17.10 9.48
N ALA A 209 -11.38 -17.68 8.34
CA ALA A 209 -12.33 -18.39 7.47
C ALA A 209 -11.72 -19.67 6.87
N PHE A 210 -12.60 -20.63 6.60
CA PHE A 210 -12.28 -21.89 5.95
C PHE A 210 -12.88 -21.93 4.54
#